data_d09954f4d5fb5cb02e77f9be27e1e524
#
_entry.id   d09954f4d5fb5cb02e77f9be27e1e524
#
_cell.length_a   1.000
_cell.length_b   1.000
_cell.length_c   1.000
_cell.angle_alpha   90.00
_cell.angle_beta   90.00
_cell.angle_gamma   90.00
#
_symmetry.space_group_name_H-M   'P 1'
#
loop_
_entity.id
_entity.type
_entity.pdbx_description
1 polymer ?
#
loop_
_entity_poly.entity_id
_entity_poly.type
_entity_poly.pdbx_seq_one_letter_code
_entity_poly.pdbx_strand_id
1 'polypeptide(L)'
;MPHIEYRVNEVAQETDHQRLTARQILKHAEIDPELHFLVENHPEHVSYQDRPDESIHMVPHMRFITEHQLIEYKVNDEDQTTKHRELRANEILTLAGIDSTANYLSEIFPEHESFEGKGEEKIHMHQYMKFISVSIKPTPVSEH
;
A
#
# COMPACT_ATOMS: atom_id res chain seq x y z
N MET A 1 38.12 -3.91 -0.39
CA MET A 1 36.71 -3.83 -0.75
C MET A 1 36.15 -2.52 -0.28
N PRO A 2 35.53 -1.77 -1.16
CA PRO A 2 34.90 -0.53 -0.71
C PRO A 2 33.77 -0.86 0.22
N HIS A 3 33.76 -0.16 1.31
CA HIS A 3 32.79 -0.35 2.35
C HIS A 3 32.01 0.96 2.43
N ILE A 4 30.75 0.91 2.04
CA ILE A 4 29.93 2.12 1.91
C ILE A 4 28.97 2.17 3.08
N GLU A 5 29.06 3.24 3.87
CA GLU A 5 28.15 3.50 4.97
C GLU A 5 27.08 4.50 4.53
N TYR A 6 25.85 4.21 4.87
CA TYR A 6 24.73 5.09 4.57
C TYR A 6 23.72 4.95 5.70
N ARG A 7 22.67 5.77 5.66
CA ARG A 7 21.64 5.74 6.70
C ARG A 7 20.26 5.65 6.07
N VAL A 8 19.39 4.89 6.73
CA VAL A 8 17.98 4.83 6.38
C VAL A 8 17.21 5.16 7.65
N ASN A 9 16.46 6.25 7.61
CA ASN A 9 15.73 6.77 8.78
C ASN A 9 16.66 6.92 9.98
N GLU A 10 17.88 7.44 9.73
CA GLU A 10 18.93 7.69 10.72
C GLU A 10 19.56 6.43 11.30
N VAL A 11 19.20 5.25 10.78
CA VAL A 11 19.82 4.00 11.22
C VAL A 11 20.95 3.66 10.27
N ALA A 12 22.15 3.41 10.84
CA ALA A 12 23.34 3.14 10.05
C ALA A 12 23.22 1.80 9.32
N GLN A 13 23.60 1.80 8.07
CA GLN A 13 23.62 0.62 7.22
C GLN A 13 24.97 0.58 6.50
N GLU A 14 25.34 -0.61 6.03
CA GLU A 14 26.58 -0.78 5.29
C GLU A 14 26.36 -1.71 4.11
N THR A 15 27.11 -1.46 3.03
CA THR A 15 27.07 -2.35 1.88
C THR A 15 28.42 -2.35 1.18
N ASP A 16 28.73 -3.47 0.52
CA ASP A 16 29.88 -3.59 -0.36
C ASP A 16 29.50 -3.37 -1.81
N HIS A 17 28.23 -3.22 -2.08
CA HIS A 17 27.74 -3.07 -3.45
C HIS A 17 27.75 -1.62 -3.86
N GLN A 18 28.28 -1.35 -5.04
CA GLN A 18 28.30 0.01 -5.56
C GLN A 18 26.94 0.45 -6.08
N ARG A 19 26.04 -0.50 -6.33
CA ARG A 19 24.70 -0.21 -6.78
C ARG A 19 23.69 -1.07 -6.05
N LEU A 20 22.62 -0.44 -5.61
CA LEU A 20 21.49 -1.13 -4.98
C LEU A 20 20.21 -0.52 -5.54
N THR A 21 19.17 -1.34 -5.65
CA THR A 21 17.86 -0.78 -5.97
C THR A 21 17.21 -0.24 -4.71
N ALA A 22 16.24 0.64 -4.88
CA ALA A 22 15.51 1.17 -3.73
C ALA A 22 14.88 0.02 -2.93
N ARG A 23 14.34 -0.99 -3.63
CA ARG A 23 13.77 -2.16 -2.99
C ARG A 23 14.78 -2.89 -2.13
N GLN A 24 16.01 -3.04 -2.62
CA GLN A 24 17.06 -3.71 -1.86
C GLN A 24 17.46 -2.93 -0.62
N ILE A 25 17.52 -1.60 -0.74
CA ILE A 25 17.85 -0.76 0.40
C ILE A 25 16.77 -0.90 1.48
N LEU A 26 15.51 -0.89 1.08
CA LEU A 26 14.40 -1.06 2.02
C LEU A 26 14.47 -2.41 2.70
N LYS A 27 14.70 -3.47 1.93
CA LYS A 27 14.76 -4.81 2.51
C LYS A 27 15.93 -4.97 3.48
N HIS A 28 17.08 -4.40 3.16
CA HIS A 28 18.23 -4.47 4.05
C HIS A 28 17.95 -3.74 5.36
N ALA A 29 17.12 -2.70 5.32
CA ALA A 29 16.74 -1.98 6.52
C ALA A 29 15.53 -2.60 7.22
N GLU A 30 15.06 -3.75 6.74
CA GLU A 30 13.91 -4.47 7.28
C GLU A 30 12.63 -3.66 7.19
N ILE A 31 12.48 -2.93 6.10
CA ILE A 31 11.30 -2.12 5.81
C ILE A 31 10.59 -2.71 4.61
N ASP A 32 9.27 -2.88 4.73
CA ASP A 32 8.48 -3.51 3.68
C ASP A 32 8.37 -2.58 2.47
N PRO A 33 8.95 -2.99 1.32
CA PRO A 33 8.92 -2.13 0.13
C PRO A 33 7.55 -2.01 -0.52
N GLU A 34 6.56 -2.81 -0.10
CA GLU A 34 5.21 -2.65 -0.61
C GLU A 34 4.42 -1.61 0.17
N LEU A 35 4.86 -1.30 1.39
CA LEU A 35 4.18 -0.33 2.23
C LEU A 35 4.92 0.99 2.33
N HIS A 36 6.16 1.03 1.86
CA HIS A 36 6.98 2.23 1.96
C HIS A 36 7.76 2.42 0.66
N PHE A 37 8.08 3.69 0.37
CA PHE A 37 9.02 3.97 -0.71
C PHE A 37 10.20 4.76 -0.16
N LEU A 38 11.30 4.71 -0.90
CA LEU A 38 12.55 5.32 -0.48
C LEU A 38 12.67 6.72 -1.04
N VAL A 39 13.21 7.62 -0.22
CA VAL A 39 13.56 8.98 -0.66
C VAL A 39 14.99 9.22 -0.26
N GLU A 40 15.84 9.54 -1.25
CA GLU A 40 17.21 9.97 -0.96
C GLU A 40 17.14 11.42 -0.49
N ASN A 41 17.76 11.69 0.66
CA ASN A 41 17.70 13.00 1.27
C ASN A 41 19.06 13.70 1.25
N HIS A 42 20.12 12.96 0.99
CA HIS A 42 21.49 13.48 0.92
C HIS A 42 22.35 12.49 0.15
N PRO A 43 23.19 12.91 -0.78
CA PRO A 43 23.55 14.30 -1.14
C PRO A 43 22.50 15.03 -1.97
N GLU A 44 21.57 14.30 -2.58
CA GLU A 44 20.54 14.91 -3.39
C GLU A 44 19.17 14.55 -2.83
N HIS A 45 18.15 15.16 -3.37
CA HIS A 45 16.78 14.85 -2.97
C HIS A 45 16.08 14.16 -4.13
N VAL A 46 15.89 12.83 -4.02
CA VAL A 46 15.32 12.03 -5.09
C VAL A 46 14.29 11.08 -4.52
N SER A 47 13.07 11.12 -5.03
CA SER A 47 12.03 10.21 -4.62
C SER A 47 12.01 8.99 -5.54
N TYR A 48 11.93 7.81 -4.93
CA TYR A 48 11.84 6.55 -5.68
C TYR A 48 10.46 5.94 -5.54
N GLN A 49 9.44 6.79 -5.43
CA GLN A 49 8.07 6.34 -5.16
C GLN A 49 7.57 5.33 -6.18
N ASP A 50 7.77 5.58 -7.45
CA ASP A 50 7.31 4.67 -8.50
C ASP A 50 8.46 3.95 -9.18
N ARG A 51 9.62 3.91 -8.52
CA ARG A 51 10.84 3.36 -9.11
C ARG A 51 11.57 2.46 -8.12
N PRO A 52 10.89 1.44 -7.56
CA PRO A 52 11.54 0.59 -6.55
C PRO A 52 12.68 -0.25 -7.10
N ASP A 53 12.71 -0.49 -8.41
CA ASP A 53 13.74 -1.33 -9.00
C ASP A 53 14.79 -0.52 -9.74
N GLU A 54 14.77 0.79 -9.58
CA GLU A 54 15.80 1.62 -10.18
C GLU A 54 17.11 1.47 -9.41
N SER A 55 18.21 1.35 -10.16
CA SER A 55 19.53 1.17 -9.58
C SER A 55 20.05 2.50 -9.05
N ILE A 56 20.52 2.50 -7.81
CA ILE A 56 21.06 3.68 -7.16
C ILE A 56 22.55 3.50 -7.00
N HIS A 57 23.33 4.47 -7.45
CA HIS A 57 24.77 4.46 -7.26
C HIS A 57 25.07 4.85 -5.82
N MET A 58 25.61 3.91 -5.04
CA MET A 58 25.86 4.11 -3.63
C MET A 58 27.16 4.86 -3.44
N VAL A 59 27.12 5.89 -2.61
CA VAL A 59 28.29 6.65 -2.21
C VAL A 59 28.27 6.78 -0.69
N PRO A 60 29.43 7.00 -0.06
CA PRO A 60 29.47 7.13 1.41
C PRO A 60 28.62 8.29 1.89
N HIS A 61 28.01 8.09 3.06
CA HIS A 61 27.28 9.13 3.79
C HIS A 61 25.96 9.53 3.15
N MET A 62 25.41 8.68 2.28
CA MET A 62 24.06 8.93 1.77
C MET A 62 23.05 8.81 2.90
N ARG A 63 22.00 9.57 2.80
CA ARG A 63 20.90 9.51 3.75
C ARG A 63 19.60 9.29 3.01
N PHE A 64 18.85 8.34 3.51
CA PHE A 64 17.55 8.01 2.96
C PHE A 64 16.50 8.09 4.06
N ILE A 65 15.30 8.44 3.69
CA ILE A 65 14.12 8.32 4.54
C ILE A 65 13.11 7.47 3.82
N THR A 66 12.13 6.96 4.55
CA THR A 66 11.06 6.18 3.95
C THR A 66 9.74 6.89 4.21
N GLU A 67 8.82 6.78 3.26
CA GLU A 67 7.48 7.31 3.41
C GLU A 67 6.49 6.21 3.08
N HIS A 68 5.28 6.33 3.63
CA HIS A 68 4.25 5.33 3.43
C HIS A 68 3.76 5.35 1.99
N GLN A 69 3.67 4.18 1.40
CA GLN A 69 3.09 4.01 0.08
C GLN A 69 1.57 4.01 0.24
N LEU A 70 0.92 5.01 -0.33
CA LEU A 70 -0.53 5.05 -0.33
C LEU A 70 -1.06 4.14 -1.42
N ILE A 71 -2.02 3.31 -1.06
CA ILE A 71 -2.69 2.43 -2.00
C ILE A 71 -3.96 3.14 -2.44
N GLU A 72 -4.08 3.37 -3.75
CA GLU A 72 -5.25 4.02 -4.32
C GLU A 72 -6.23 2.97 -4.81
N TYR A 73 -7.48 3.15 -4.47
CA TYR A 73 -8.54 2.25 -4.91
C TYR A 73 -9.83 3.05 -5.04
N LYS A 74 -10.86 2.44 -5.56
CA LYS A 74 -12.15 3.11 -5.74
C LYS A 74 -13.26 2.30 -5.11
N VAL A 75 -14.22 3.01 -4.53
CA VAL A 75 -15.47 2.40 -4.05
C VAL A 75 -16.59 3.20 -4.69
N ASN A 76 -17.44 2.53 -5.48
CA ASN A 76 -18.52 3.18 -6.22
C ASN A 76 -17.99 4.35 -7.05
N ASP A 77 -16.84 4.14 -7.71
CA ASP A 77 -16.17 5.12 -8.56
C ASP A 77 -15.63 6.34 -7.83
N GLU A 78 -15.64 6.33 -6.50
CA GLU A 78 -15.02 7.40 -5.71
C GLU A 78 -13.63 7.00 -5.29
N ASP A 79 -12.69 7.94 -5.39
CA ASP A 79 -11.30 7.69 -5.05
C ASP A 79 -11.12 7.56 -3.56
N GLN A 80 -10.38 6.52 -3.17
CA GLN A 80 -10.03 6.27 -1.78
C GLN A 80 -8.54 5.98 -1.70
N THR A 81 -7.95 6.19 -0.52
CA THR A 81 -6.56 5.82 -0.30
C THR A 81 -6.45 5.15 1.07
N THR A 82 -5.45 4.29 1.21
CA THR A 82 -5.18 3.67 2.49
C THR A 82 -3.69 3.39 2.61
N LYS A 83 -3.20 3.38 3.84
CA LYS A 83 -1.85 2.95 4.16
C LYS A 83 -1.81 1.48 4.55
N HIS A 84 -2.97 0.87 4.70
CA HIS A 84 -3.07 -0.49 5.20
C HIS A 84 -3.03 -1.49 4.07
N ARG A 85 -2.23 -2.52 4.26
CA ARG A 85 -2.06 -3.57 3.27
C ARG A 85 -3.24 -4.52 3.25
N GLU A 86 -3.92 -4.65 4.39
CA GLU A 86 -5.11 -5.48 4.51
C GLU A 86 -6.22 -4.69 5.17
N LEU A 87 -7.41 -4.82 4.63
CA LEU A 87 -8.61 -4.22 5.20
C LEU A 87 -9.73 -5.25 5.15
N ARG A 88 -10.60 -5.22 6.15
CA ARG A 88 -11.80 -6.04 6.09
C ARG A 88 -12.81 -5.40 5.15
N ALA A 89 -13.65 -6.24 4.56
CA ALA A 89 -14.67 -5.71 3.65
C ALA A 89 -15.51 -4.63 4.32
N ASN A 90 -15.91 -4.86 5.59
CA ASN A 90 -16.69 -3.86 6.32
C ASN A 90 -15.92 -2.59 6.58
N GLU A 91 -14.59 -2.70 6.76
CA GLU A 91 -13.76 -1.52 6.96
C GLU A 91 -13.70 -0.65 5.70
N ILE A 92 -13.61 -1.30 4.55
CA ILE A 92 -13.59 -0.56 3.27
C ILE A 92 -14.89 0.22 3.10
N LEU A 93 -16.02 -0.43 3.42
CA LEU A 93 -17.31 0.25 3.36
C LEU A 93 -17.37 1.44 4.32
N THR A 94 -16.98 1.22 5.57
CA THR A 94 -17.03 2.25 6.59
C THR A 94 -16.15 3.44 6.24
N LEU A 95 -14.95 3.18 5.74
CA LEU A 95 -14.03 4.24 5.34
C LEU A 95 -14.59 5.05 4.17
N ALA A 96 -15.42 4.45 3.34
CA ALA A 96 -16.05 5.14 2.22
C ALA A 96 -17.36 5.82 2.62
N GLY A 97 -17.71 5.78 3.91
CA GLY A 97 -18.94 6.40 4.39
C GLY A 97 -20.19 5.60 4.11
N ILE A 98 -20.03 4.30 3.88
CA ILE A 98 -21.15 3.41 3.53
C ILE A 98 -21.48 2.53 4.72
N ASP A 99 -22.78 2.38 5.01
CA ASP A 99 -23.23 1.59 6.14
C ASP A 99 -23.02 0.11 5.85
N SER A 100 -22.10 -0.51 6.58
CA SER A 100 -21.77 -1.92 6.38
C SER A 100 -22.85 -2.87 6.89
N THR A 101 -23.82 -2.37 7.67
CA THR A 101 -24.93 -3.21 8.09
C THR A 101 -26.04 -3.27 7.04
N ALA A 102 -26.02 -2.31 6.10
CA ALA A 102 -27.03 -2.25 5.05
C ALA A 102 -26.46 -2.59 3.67
N ASN A 103 -25.17 -2.81 3.58
CA ASN A 103 -24.51 -3.08 2.31
C ASN A 103 -23.41 -4.10 2.48
N TYR A 104 -23.10 -4.83 1.41
CA TYR A 104 -21.90 -5.65 1.40
C TYR A 104 -21.01 -5.18 0.26
N LEU A 105 -19.73 -5.55 0.34
CA LEU A 105 -18.73 -5.13 -0.62
C LEU A 105 -18.59 -6.17 -1.72
N SER A 106 -18.35 -5.71 -2.93
CA SER A 106 -18.00 -6.61 -4.03
C SER A 106 -16.82 -6.01 -4.79
N GLU A 107 -15.79 -6.80 -4.99
CA GLU A 107 -14.65 -6.38 -5.79
C GLU A 107 -15.01 -6.62 -7.26
N ILE A 108 -14.73 -5.61 -8.10
CA ILE A 108 -15.00 -5.73 -9.53
C ILE A 108 -13.75 -5.62 -10.39
N PHE A 109 -12.61 -5.22 -9.81
CA PHE A 109 -11.34 -5.15 -10.52
C PHE A 109 -10.19 -5.24 -9.51
N PRO A 110 -9.14 -6.02 -9.75
CA PRO A 110 -8.86 -6.80 -10.96
C PRO A 110 -9.69 -8.07 -11.10
N GLU A 111 -10.32 -8.52 -10.03
CA GLU A 111 -11.12 -9.74 -10.07
C GLU A 111 -12.54 -9.43 -9.64
N HIS A 112 -13.43 -10.36 -9.87
CA HIS A 112 -14.80 -10.27 -9.41
C HIS A 112 -14.97 -11.17 -8.20
N GLU A 113 -15.24 -10.59 -7.05
CA GLU A 113 -15.46 -11.36 -5.85
C GLU A 113 -16.48 -10.68 -4.96
N SER A 114 -17.51 -11.41 -4.58
CA SER A 114 -18.54 -10.91 -3.68
C SER A 114 -18.16 -11.23 -2.25
N PHE A 115 -18.30 -10.23 -1.38
CA PHE A 115 -18.07 -10.41 0.06
C PHE A 115 -19.38 -10.42 0.83
N GLU A 116 -20.45 -10.85 0.16
CA GLU A 116 -21.75 -11.00 0.81
C GLU A 116 -21.64 -12.01 1.95
N GLY A 117 -22.02 -11.61 3.16
CA GLY A 117 -21.88 -12.46 4.32
C GLY A 117 -20.45 -12.63 4.80
N LYS A 118 -19.51 -11.91 4.22
CA LYS A 118 -18.09 -12.03 4.55
C LYS A 118 -17.49 -10.68 4.92
N GLY A 119 -18.24 -9.89 5.68
CA GLY A 119 -17.80 -8.54 6.04
C GLY A 119 -16.52 -8.49 6.85
N GLU A 120 -16.20 -9.56 7.57
CA GLU A 120 -14.99 -9.61 8.38
C GLU A 120 -13.81 -10.24 7.66
N GLU A 121 -13.99 -10.64 6.41
CA GLU A 121 -12.90 -11.22 5.65
C GLU A 121 -11.89 -10.15 5.28
N LYS A 122 -10.61 -10.47 5.45
CA LYS A 122 -9.54 -9.54 5.14
C LYS A 122 -9.25 -9.58 3.65
N ILE A 123 -9.12 -8.39 3.08
CA ILE A 123 -8.82 -8.21 1.66
C ILE A 123 -7.41 -7.66 1.55
N HIS A 124 -6.58 -8.32 0.74
CA HIS A 124 -5.23 -7.84 0.48
C HIS A 124 -5.30 -6.70 -0.52
N MET A 125 -4.95 -5.49 -0.07
CA MET A 125 -5.11 -4.29 -0.88
C MET A 125 -3.99 -4.15 -1.90
N HIS A 126 -4.36 -3.80 -3.11
CA HIS A 126 -3.44 -3.51 -4.21
C HIS A 126 -3.82 -2.19 -4.85
N GLN A 127 -2.88 -1.63 -5.61
CA GLN A 127 -3.16 -0.39 -6.34
C GLN A 127 -4.28 -0.60 -7.35
N TYR A 128 -5.15 0.37 -7.42
CA TYR A 128 -6.18 0.50 -8.46
C TYR A 128 -7.27 -0.55 -8.42
N MET A 129 -7.50 -1.15 -7.24
CA MET A 129 -8.64 -2.03 -7.08
C MET A 129 -9.93 -1.22 -7.19
N LYS A 130 -10.98 -1.87 -7.64
CA LYS A 130 -12.30 -1.24 -7.73
C LYS A 130 -13.31 -2.10 -6.99
N PHE A 131 -14.10 -1.44 -6.18
CA PHE A 131 -15.15 -2.08 -5.40
C PHE A 131 -16.46 -1.35 -5.62
N ILE A 132 -17.56 -2.07 -5.41
CA ILE A 132 -18.88 -1.46 -5.33
C ILE A 132 -19.54 -1.94 -4.03
N SER A 133 -20.47 -1.14 -3.55
CA SER A 133 -21.34 -1.57 -2.45
C SER A 133 -22.63 -2.07 -3.04
N VAL A 134 -23.16 -3.14 -2.46
CA VAL A 134 -24.43 -3.70 -2.91
C VAL A 134 -25.37 -3.71 -1.70
N SER A 135 -26.54 -3.17 -1.90
CA SER A 135 -27.53 -3.09 -0.83
C SER A 135 -27.99 -4.46 -0.41
N ILE A 136 -27.97 -4.71 0.90
CA ILE A 136 -28.51 -5.94 1.47
C ILE A 136 -30.01 -5.69 1.63
N LYS A 137 -30.79 -6.20 0.71
CA LYS A 137 -32.23 -6.00 0.80
C LYS A 137 -32.79 -6.90 1.85
N PRO A 138 -33.51 -6.35 2.82
CA PRO A 138 -34.24 -7.21 3.71
C PRO A 138 -35.19 -8.04 2.89
N THR A 139 -35.41 -9.26 3.31
CA THR A 139 -36.40 -10.11 2.68
C THR A 139 -37.66 -9.29 2.54
N PRO A 140 -38.23 -9.17 1.34
CA PRO A 140 -39.44 -8.40 1.21
C PRO A 140 -40.49 -9.01 2.09
N VAL A 141 -40.91 -8.25 2.97
CA VAL A 141 -41.94 -8.64 3.85
C VAL A 141 -43.19 -8.35 3.11
N SER A 142 -43.44 -8.68 2.56
CA SER A 142 -44.10 -8.25 2.06
C SER A 142 -44.91 -7.62 2.23
N GLU A 143 -44.66 -7.10 2.11
CA GLU A 143 -44.90 -6.69 2.21
C GLU A 143 -45.77 -6.78 2.01
N HIS A 144 -46.28 -6.76 2.05
CA HIS A 144 -46.85 -6.89 1.92
C HIS A 144 -47.49 -6.93 2.09
#